data_91378a281169a85a2afb9ad00850dd11
#
_entry.id   91378a281169a85a2afb9ad00850dd11
#
_cell.length_a   1.000
_cell.length_b   1.000
_cell.length_c   1.000
_cell.angle_alpha   90.00
_cell.angle_beta   90.00
_cell.angle_gamma   90.00
#
_symmetry.space_group_name_H-M   'P 1'
#
loop_
_entity.id
_entity.type
_entity.pdbx_description
1 polymer ?
#
loop_
_entity_poly.entity_id
_entity_poly.type
_entity_poly.pdbx_seq_one_letter_code
_entity_poly.pdbx_strand_id
1 'polypeptide(L)'
;MTTSAVIPIKQLQDAKQRLSGLLNSDERKRLFQAMVEDVLTAVEACTHIDTIVVVTNDQAVAELARGFGAEIRPEPEPSGLIEAVTETGKQLAAEGVGCMIFLPGDVPLVTPEELEVVLEGFGLSDKSEFMIVPASDLGGSNCVACSPPDCMSFGFGIDSFRKHLALARDRGIDPQVTKLPGIGLDIDTPSDISELMVEVGRSIGGQGSSTVYSTVRFLEEIGIRQRLEDEFANRV
;
A
#
# COMPACT_ATOMS: atom_id res chain seq x y z
N MET A 1 -8.87 -16.39 -13.91
CA MET A 1 -8.28 -15.08 -14.32
C MET A 1 -7.10 -14.85 -13.41
N THR A 2 -5.96 -14.39 -13.91
CA THR A 2 -4.76 -14.15 -13.11
C THR A 2 -4.79 -12.75 -12.53
N THR A 3 -4.50 -12.60 -11.24
CA THR A 3 -4.43 -11.34 -10.51
C THR A 3 -3.01 -11.06 -10.04
N SER A 4 -2.49 -9.87 -10.32
CA SER A 4 -1.15 -9.44 -9.90
C SER A 4 -1.23 -8.26 -8.92
N ALA A 5 -0.57 -8.38 -7.76
CA ALA A 5 -0.34 -7.25 -6.88
C ALA A 5 0.87 -6.45 -7.37
N VAL A 6 0.74 -5.14 -7.47
CA VAL A 6 1.79 -4.21 -7.89
C VAL A 6 2.12 -3.27 -6.74
N ILE A 7 3.36 -3.33 -6.26
CA ILE A 7 3.83 -2.59 -5.09
C ILE A 7 5.08 -1.78 -5.50
N PRO A 8 4.90 -0.52 -5.95
CA PRO A 8 6.02 0.35 -6.26
C PRO A 8 6.68 0.85 -4.97
N ILE A 9 7.97 0.62 -4.85
CA ILE A 9 8.76 1.04 -3.68
C ILE A 9 10.02 1.74 -4.18
N LYS A 10 10.11 3.04 -3.90
CA LYS A 10 11.32 3.81 -4.14
C LYS A 10 12.41 3.47 -3.12
N GLN A 11 13.45 4.26 -3.06
CA GLN A 11 14.57 4.07 -2.14
C GLN A 11 14.12 4.16 -0.67
N LEU A 12 14.59 3.23 0.15
CA LEU A 12 14.36 3.24 1.60
C LEU A 12 15.03 4.42 2.30
N GLN A 13 16.16 4.91 1.74
CA GLN A 13 17.02 5.91 2.38
C GLN A 13 16.30 7.23 2.65
N ASP A 14 15.46 7.68 1.72
CA ASP A 14 14.77 8.97 1.79
C ASP A 14 13.29 8.84 2.21
N ALA A 15 12.89 7.66 2.71
CA ALA A 15 11.52 7.42 3.12
C ALA A 15 11.15 8.22 4.38
N LYS A 16 9.86 8.58 4.48
CA LYS A 16 9.23 9.09 5.70
C LYS A 16 9.89 10.34 6.29
N GLN A 17 10.25 11.31 5.44
CA GLN A 17 10.91 12.57 5.87
C GLN A 17 10.09 13.38 6.89
N ARG A 18 8.74 13.28 6.84
CA ARG A 18 7.85 13.94 7.81
C ARG A 18 7.99 13.40 9.24
N LEU A 19 8.61 12.23 9.39
CA LEU A 19 8.92 11.64 10.69
C LEU A 19 10.30 12.06 11.23
N SER A 20 11.04 12.96 10.57
CA SER A 20 12.41 13.33 10.95
C SER A 20 12.53 14.00 12.32
N GLY A 21 11.45 14.61 12.83
CA GLY A 21 11.38 15.13 14.22
C GLY A 21 11.27 14.02 15.27
N LEU A 22 10.77 12.86 14.90
CA LEU A 22 10.51 11.74 15.82
C LEU A 22 11.54 10.61 15.69
N LEU A 23 12.03 10.38 14.47
CA LEU A 23 12.89 9.25 14.12
C LEU A 23 14.14 9.74 13.36
N ASN A 24 15.31 9.19 13.68
CA ASN A 24 16.52 9.41 12.89
C ASN A 24 16.46 8.69 11.53
N SER A 25 17.45 8.90 10.66
CA SER A 25 17.48 8.34 9.31
C SER A 25 17.42 6.82 9.28
N ASP A 26 18.20 6.15 10.14
CA ASP A 26 18.25 4.69 10.19
C ASP A 26 16.95 4.10 10.75
N GLU A 27 16.34 4.76 11.72
CA GLU A 27 15.04 4.36 12.26
C GLU A 27 13.93 4.51 11.21
N ARG A 28 13.91 5.60 10.43
CA ARG A 28 12.94 5.76 9.34
C ARG A 28 13.10 4.69 8.26
N LYS A 29 14.33 4.36 7.90
CA LYS A 29 14.63 3.27 6.95
C LYS A 29 14.11 1.93 7.48
N ARG A 30 14.43 1.58 8.75
CA ARG A 30 13.96 0.34 9.39
C ARG A 30 12.44 0.29 9.52
N LEU A 31 11.82 1.42 9.87
CA LEU A 31 10.36 1.52 9.93
C LEU A 31 9.73 1.23 8.55
N PHE A 32 10.22 1.88 7.50
CA PHE A 32 9.67 1.67 6.16
C PHE A 32 9.90 0.24 5.68
N GLN A 33 11.05 -0.35 5.95
CA GLN A 33 11.30 -1.76 5.67
C GLN A 33 10.31 -2.67 6.39
N ALA A 34 10.04 -2.42 7.68
CA ALA A 34 9.07 -3.21 8.46
C ALA A 34 7.64 -3.08 7.91
N MET A 35 7.24 -1.87 7.46
CA MET A 35 5.94 -1.67 6.80
C MET A 35 5.83 -2.46 5.49
N VAL A 36 6.89 -2.45 4.67
CA VAL A 36 6.93 -3.23 3.43
C VAL A 36 6.83 -4.73 3.72
N GLU A 37 7.47 -5.23 4.78
CA GLU A 37 7.36 -6.62 5.23
C GLU A 37 5.91 -6.97 5.60
N ASP A 38 5.22 -6.11 6.33
CA ASP A 38 3.81 -6.33 6.71
C ASP A 38 2.90 -6.35 5.48
N VAL A 39 3.07 -5.42 4.54
CA VAL A 39 2.30 -5.38 3.29
C VAL A 39 2.55 -6.65 2.46
N LEU A 40 3.80 -7.05 2.27
CA LEU A 40 4.15 -8.25 1.50
C LEU A 40 3.59 -9.52 2.16
N THR A 41 3.62 -9.60 3.49
CA THR A 41 3.03 -10.72 4.26
C THR A 41 1.54 -10.84 4.00
N ALA A 42 0.80 -9.74 4.03
CA ALA A 42 -0.64 -9.75 3.77
C ALA A 42 -0.96 -10.12 2.31
N VAL A 43 -0.18 -9.60 1.36
CA VAL A 43 -0.36 -9.90 -0.07
C VAL A 43 -0.05 -11.36 -0.38
N GLU A 44 1.03 -11.93 0.19
CA GLU A 44 1.39 -13.35 0.01
C GLU A 44 0.31 -14.29 0.58
N ALA A 45 -0.33 -13.88 1.67
CA ALA A 45 -1.38 -14.67 2.32
C ALA A 45 -2.76 -14.56 1.65
N CYS A 46 -2.97 -13.59 0.75
CA CYS A 46 -4.25 -13.39 0.05
C CYS A 46 -4.43 -14.44 -1.07
N THR A 47 -5.48 -15.25 -0.97
CA THR A 47 -5.75 -16.36 -1.92
C THR A 47 -6.20 -15.89 -3.31
N HIS A 48 -6.60 -14.64 -3.47
CA HIS A 48 -7.03 -14.04 -4.73
C HIS A 48 -5.88 -13.39 -5.53
N ILE A 49 -4.65 -13.38 -5.00
CA ILE A 49 -3.46 -12.84 -5.66
C ILE A 49 -2.57 -13.99 -6.12
N ASP A 50 -2.33 -14.09 -7.43
CA ASP A 50 -1.51 -15.16 -8.02
C ASP A 50 -0.03 -14.78 -8.09
N THR A 51 0.28 -13.48 -8.27
CA THR A 51 1.65 -12.98 -8.41
C THR A 51 1.86 -11.65 -7.70
N ILE A 52 3.06 -11.45 -7.19
CA ILE A 52 3.50 -10.19 -6.57
C ILE A 52 4.54 -9.55 -7.48
N VAL A 53 4.34 -8.30 -7.86
CA VAL A 53 5.28 -7.50 -8.64
C VAL A 53 5.71 -6.30 -7.80
N VAL A 54 7.00 -6.23 -7.48
CA VAL A 54 7.58 -5.07 -6.80
C VAL A 54 8.38 -4.25 -7.81
N VAL A 55 8.02 -2.97 -7.97
CA VAL A 55 8.68 -2.05 -8.88
C VAL A 55 9.68 -1.22 -8.08
N THR A 56 10.98 -1.47 -8.28
CA THR A 56 12.04 -0.81 -7.52
C THR A 56 13.40 -0.87 -8.20
N ASN A 57 14.22 0.16 -7.96
CA ASN A 57 15.64 0.16 -8.26
C ASN A 57 16.51 0.01 -6.99
N ASP A 58 15.90 -0.08 -5.80
CA ASP A 58 16.59 -0.30 -4.52
C ASP A 58 16.89 -1.78 -4.34
N GLN A 59 18.18 -2.15 -4.25
CA GLN A 59 18.60 -3.54 -4.12
C GLN A 59 18.13 -4.18 -2.81
N ALA A 60 18.09 -3.43 -1.71
CA ALA A 60 17.64 -3.96 -0.42
C ALA A 60 16.15 -4.28 -0.44
N VAL A 61 15.34 -3.43 -1.09
CA VAL A 61 13.91 -3.71 -1.34
C VAL A 61 13.74 -4.94 -2.22
N ALA A 62 14.53 -5.04 -3.30
CA ALA A 62 14.46 -6.16 -4.22
C ALA A 62 14.83 -7.51 -3.54
N GLU A 63 15.83 -7.51 -2.67
CA GLU A 63 16.23 -8.68 -1.89
C GLU A 63 15.13 -9.10 -0.89
N LEU A 64 14.58 -8.12 -0.17
CA LEU A 64 13.45 -8.34 0.74
C LEU A 64 12.25 -8.96 -0.02
N ALA A 65 11.82 -8.33 -1.11
CA ALA A 65 10.63 -8.75 -1.86
C ALA A 65 10.78 -10.14 -2.50
N ARG A 66 11.99 -10.51 -2.95
CA ARG A 66 12.26 -11.89 -3.41
C ARG A 66 12.04 -12.95 -2.35
N GLY A 67 12.22 -12.60 -1.07
CA GLY A 67 11.92 -13.48 0.07
C GLY A 67 10.43 -13.86 0.16
N PHE A 68 9.54 -13.05 -0.42
CA PHE A 68 8.10 -13.27 -0.56
C PHE A 68 7.69 -13.77 -1.96
N GLY A 69 8.63 -14.26 -2.76
CA GLY A 69 8.35 -14.77 -4.10
C GLY A 69 8.01 -13.69 -5.14
N ALA A 70 8.26 -12.41 -4.84
CA ALA A 70 7.93 -11.33 -5.75
C ALA A 70 8.84 -11.29 -6.99
N GLU A 71 8.24 -11.00 -8.13
CA GLU A 71 8.93 -10.55 -9.34
C GLU A 71 9.39 -9.10 -9.16
N ILE A 72 10.63 -8.81 -9.52
CA ILE A 72 11.19 -7.46 -9.42
C ILE A 72 11.22 -6.84 -10.80
N ARG A 73 10.58 -5.68 -10.94
CA ARG A 73 10.65 -4.84 -12.14
C ARG A 73 11.37 -3.53 -11.84
N PRO A 74 12.21 -3.02 -12.76
CA PRO A 74 12.87 -1.72 -12.58
C PRO A 74 11.85 -0.58 -12.65
N GLU A 75 12.15 0.53 -11.96
CA GLU A 75 11.38 1.77 -12.15
C GLU A 75 11.51 2.25 -13.61
N PRO A 76 10.41 2.71 -14.24
CA PRO A 76 10.46 3.25 -15.59
C PRO A 76 11.18 4.61 -15.64
N GLU A 77 11.56 5.03 -16.84
CA GLU A 77 12.05 6.36 -17.12
C GLU A 77 10.99 7.18 -17.91
N PRO A 78 10.53 8.35 -17.40
CA PRO A 78 10.92 8.97 -16.12
C PRO A 78 10.38 8.19 -14.92
N SER A 79 11.08 8.27 -13.77
CA SER A 79 10.66 7.61 -12.55
C SER A 79 9.49 8.35 -11.88
N GLY A 80 8.52 7.62 -11.37
CA GLY A 80 7.36 8.17 -10.66
C GLY A 80 6.34 7.09 -10.31
N LEU A 81 5.48 7.37 -9.31
CA LEU A 81 4.44 6.43 -8.93
C LEU A 81 3.43 6.21 -10.07
N ILE A 82 3.04 7.28 -10.75
CA ILE A 82 2.10 7.22 -11.89
C ILE A 82 2.70 6.37 -13.00
N GLU A 83 3.94 6.63 -13.35
CA GLU A 83 4.66 5.94 -14.39
C GLU A 83 4.86 4.46 -14.04
N ALA A 84 5.27 4.18 -12.81
CA ALA A 84 5.48 2.81 -12.33
C ALA A 84 4.21 1.97 -12.41
N VAL A 85 3.08 2.48 -11.90
CA VAL A 85 1.81 1.74 -11.92
C VAL A 85 1.25 1.63 -13.34
N THR A 86 1.31 2.73 -14.13
CA THR A 86 0.77 2.75 -15.50
C THR A 86 1.55 1.80 -16.41
N GLU A 87 2.87 1.85 -16.37
CA GLU A 87 3.69 1.02 -17.24
C GLU A 87 3.60 -0.46 -16.85
N THR A 88 3.62 -0.75 -15.55
CA THR A 88 3.44 -2.13 -15.09
C THR A 88 2.05 -2.67 -15.47
N GLY A 89 0.99 -1.85 -15.35
CA GLY A 89 -0.35 -2.25 -15.77
C GLY A 89 -0.41 -2.62 -17.26
N LYS A 90 0.23 -1.84 -18.14
CA LYS A 90 0.32 -2.16 -19.58
C LYS A 90 1.10 -3.45 -19.86
N GLN A 91 2.22 -3.66 -19.15
CA GLN A 91 3.02 -4.88 -19.29
C GLN A 91 2.22 -6.11 -18.86
N LEU A 92 1.55 -6.03 -17.69
CA LEU A 92 0.69 -7.11 -17.19
C LEU A 92 -0.46 -7.42 -18.15
N ALA A 93 -1.11 -6.41 -18.71
CA ALA A 93 -2.15 -6.61 -19.72
C ALA A 93 -1.60 -7.31 -20.99
N ALA A 94 -0.42 -6.92 -21.47
CA ALA A 94 0.25 -7.56 -22.61
C ALA A 94 0.69 -9.00 -22.30
N GLU A 95 0.97 -9.33 -21.06
CA GLU A 95 1.29 -10.68 -20.55
C GLU A 95 0.04 -11.54 -20.35
N GLY A 96 -1.16 -10.98 -20.53
CA GLY A 96 -2.44 -11.70 -20.40
C GLY A 96 -2.95 -11.78 -18.95
N VAL A 97 -2.43 -10.95 -18.05
CA VAL A 97 -2.97 -10.82 -16.68
C VAL A 97 -4.33 -10.13 -16.75
N GLY A 98 -5.31 -10.68 -16.06
CA GLY A 98 -6.69 -10.18 -16.13
C GLY A 98 -7.01 -9.08 -15.12
N CYS A 99 -6.32 -9.06 -13.98
CA CYS A 99 -6.54 -8.07 -12.92
C CYS A 99 -5.22 -7.61 -12.31
N MET A 100 -5.14 -6.33 -11.97
CA MET A 100 -4.06 -5.73 -11.20
C MET A 100 -4.63 -5.09 -9.94
N ILE A 101 -3.99 -5.30 -8.80
CA ILE A 101 -4.22 -4.54 -7.58
C ILE A 101 -2.95 -3.77 -7.22
N PHE A 102 -3.05 -2.45 -7.09
CA PHE A 102 -1.98 -1.59 -6.58
C PHE A 102 -2.11 -1.41 -5.08
N LEU A 103 -0.98 -1.48 -4.38
CA LEU A 103 -0.81 -1.16 -2.96
C LEU A 103 0.48 -0.37 -2.76
N PRO A 104 0.48 0.69 -1.92
CA PRO A 104 1.72 1.31 -1.47
C PRO A 104 2.40 0.45 -0.40
N GLY A 105 3.69 0.67 -0.18
CA GLY A 105 4.47 -0.07 0.82
C GLY A 105 4.34 0.44 2.26
N ASP A 106 3.41 1.35 2.54
CA ASP A 106 3.29 2.06 3.81
C ASP A 106 1.91 1.99 4.47
N VAL A 107 1.14 0.96 4.12
CA VAL A 107 -0.14 0.60 4.74
C VAL A 107 0.01 -0.69 5.59
N PRO A 108 0.76 -0.66 6.70
CA PRO A 108 1.19 -1.87 7.41
C PRO A 108 0.06 -2.66 8.06
N LEU A 109 -1.12 -2.07 8.22
CA LEU A 109 -2.29 -2.74 8.80
C LEU A 109 -3.16 -3.45 7.77
N VAL A 110 -2.78 -3.45 6.48
CA VAL A 110 -3.50 -4.24 5.48
C VAL A 110 -3.57 -5.71 5.89
N THR A 111 -4.72 -6.34 5.67
CA THR A 111 -4.91 -7.76 5.98
C THR A 111 -5.30 -8.53 4.71
N PRO A 112 -5.05 -9.86 4.67
CA PRO A 112 -5.52 -10.71 3.57
C PRO A 112 -7.04 -10.59 3.35
N GLU A 113 -7.83 -10.48 4.43
CA GLU A 113 -9.28 -10.36 4.38
C GLU A 113 -9.72 -9.04 3.72
N GLU A 114 -9.01 -7.94 3.97
CA GLU A 114 -9.28 -6.67 3.27
C GLU A 114 -8.98 -6.76 1.78
N LEU A 115 -7.89 -7.45 1.40
CA LEU A 115 -7.55 -7.70 0.00
C LEU A 115 -8.58 -8.60 -0.69
N GLU A 116 -9.09 -9.61 0.01
CA GLU A 116 -10.17 -10.46 -0.48
C GLU A 116 -11.44 -9.65 -0.72
N VAL A 117 -11.81 -8.72 0.18
CA VAL A 117 -12.96 -7.81 -0.03
C VAL A 117 -12.81 -6.96 -1.29
N VAL A 118 -11.59 -6.50 -1.61
CA VAL A 118 -11.32 -5.73 -2.84
C VAL A 118 -11.45 -6.59 -4.08
N LEU A 119 -11.06 -7.87 -4.01
CA LEU A 119 -10.93 -8.75 -5.17
C LEU A 119 -12.10 -9.73 -5.34
N GLU A 120 -12.95 -9.91 -4.33
CA GLU A 120 -14.08 -10.83 -4.40
C GLU A 120 -15.05 -10.44 -5.52
N GLY A 121 -15.19 -11.30 -6.49
CA GLY A 121 -16.05 -11.07 -7.66
C GLY A 121 -15.53 -10.04 -8.66
N PHE A 122 -14.35 -9.44 -8.43
CA PHE A 122 -13.77 -8.44 -9.30
C PHE A 122 -13.16 -9.08 -10.56
N GLY A 123 -13.34 -8.42 -11.71
CA GLY A 123 -12.80 -8.86 -13.00
C GLY A 123 -13.50 -10.07 -13.62
N LEU A 124 -14.67 -10.45 -13.13
CA LEU A 124 -15.45 -11.56 -13.71
C LEU A 124 -16.35 -11.12 -14.87
N SER A 125 -16.52 -9.82 -15.08
CA SER A 125 -17.35 -9.26 -16.15
C SER A 125 -16.53 -9.05 -17.42
N ASP A 126 -17.20 -9.01 -18.59
CA ASP A 126 -16.58 -8.65 -19.87
C ASP A 126 -16.32 -7.13 -20.00
N LYS A 127 -16.67 -6.35 -18.98
CA LYS A 127 -16.46 -4.90 -18.97
C LYS A 127 -15.23 -4.54 -18.14
N SER A 128 -14.64 -3.39 -18.47
CA SER A 128 -13.61 -2.82 -17.59
C SER A 128 -14.18 -2.45 -16.23
N GLU A 129 -13.46 -2.84 -15.17
CA GLU A 129 -13.85 -2.60 -13.78
C GLU A 129 -12.73 -1.83 -13.06
N PHE A 130 -13.12 -0.95 -12.15
CA PHE A 130 -12.22 -0.19 -11.31
C PHE A 130 -12.77 -0.11 -9.89
N MET A 131 -11.96 -0.53 -8.91
CA MET A 131 -12.24 -0.37 -7.49
C MET A 131 -11.16 0.45 -6.82
N ILE A 132 -11.54 1.24 -5.82
CA ILE A 132 -10.63 2.10 -5.07
C ILE A 132 -10.91 2.05 -3.57
N VAL A 133 -9.84 1.94 -2.79
CA VAL A 133 -9.84 2.18 -1.34
C VAL A 133 -9.13 3.51 -1.10
N PRO A 134 -9.84 4.54 -0.63
CA PRO A 134 -9.22 5.82 -0.34
C PRO A 134 -8.38 5.76 0.96
N ALA A 135 -7.45 6.70 1.11
CA ALA A 135 -6.89 7.04 2.41
C ALA A 135 -7.99 7.46 3.39
N SER A 136 -7.77 7.34 4.69
CA SER A 136 -8.74 7.65 5.75
C SER A 136 -9.24 9.09 5.69
N ASP A 137 -8.39 10.03 5.26
CA ASP A 137 -8.68 11.45 5.06
C ASP A 137 -9.45 11.76 3.75
N LEU A 138 -9.67 10.77 2.89
CA LEU A 138 -10.27 10.88 1.55
C LEU A 138 -9.50 11.78 0.58
N GLY A 139 -8.23 12.06 0.85
CA GLY A 139 -7.35 12.83 -0.04
C GLY A 139 -6.52 11.92 -0.96
N GLY A 140 -6.07 10.79 -0.44
CA GLY A 140 -5.25 9.79 -1.13
C GLY A 140 -6.01 8.60 -1.67
N SER A 141 -5.31 7.77 -2.44
CA SER A 141 -5.76 6.47 -2.95
C SER A 141 -4.75 5.42 -2.52
N ASN A 142 -5.10 4.63 -1.51
CA ASN A 142 -4.19 3.66 -0.90
C ASN A 142 -4.28 2.27 -1.55
N CYS A 143 -5.37 1.99 -2.26
CA CYS A 143 -5.45 0.81 -3.10
C CYS A 143 -6.31 1.10 -4.33
N VAL A 144 -5.91 0.56 -5.47
CA VAL A 144 -6.76 0.51 -6.66
C VAL A 144 -6.68 -0.87 -7.29
N ALA A 145 -7.82 -1.41 -7.71
CA ALA A 145 -7.88 -2.61 -8.53
C ALA A 145 -8.45 -2.28 -9.92
N CYS A 146 -7.85 -2.86 -10.95
CA CYS A 146 -8.18 -2.64 -12.35
C CYS A 146 -8.34 -3.96 -13.10
N SER A 147 -9.42 -4.10 -13.85
CA SER A 147 -9.62 -5.20 -14.78
C SER A 147 -10.15 -4.66 -16.12
N PRO A 148 -9.40 -4.80 -17.24
CA PRO A 148 -8.00 -5.27 -17.31
C PRO A 148 -7.01 -4.30 -16.64
N PRO A 149 -5.75 -4.68 -16.41
CA PRO A 149 -4.74 -3.88 -15.68
C PRO A 149 -4.50 -2.48 -16.24
N ASP A 150 -4.69 -2.29 -17.53
CA ASP A 150 -4.48 -1.04 -18.27
C ASP A 150 -5.78 -0.29 -18.60
N CYS A 151 -6.90 -0.63 -17.96
CA CYS A 151 -8.22 -0.09 -18.30
C CYS A 151 -8.32 1.43 -18.13
N MET A 152 -7.42 2.06 -17.35
CA MET A 152 -7.41 3.51 -17.17
C MET A 152 -6.00 4.07 -16.94
N SER A 153 -5.89 5.39 -16.95
CA SER A 153 -4.70 6.12 -16.53
C SER A 153 -4.79 6.44 -15.03
N PHE A 154 -3.65 6.54 -14.35
CA PHE A 154 -3.61 6.84 -12.93
C PHE A 154 -3.29 8.32 -12.66
N GLY A 155 -3.76 8.85 -11.53
CA GLY A 155 -3.60 10.24 -11.13
C GLY A 155 -3.20 10.38 -9.66
N PHE A 156 -2.16 9.65 -9.23
CA PHE A 156 -1.66 9.70 -7.85
C PHE A 156 -1.18 11.10 -7.45
N GLY A 157 -1.04 11.33 -6.14
CA GLY A 157 -0.67 12.61 -5.54
C GLY A 157 -1.85 13.35 -4.93
N ILE A 158 -1.77 14.67 -4.82
CA ILE A 158 -2.78 15.50 -4.14
C ILE A 158 -4.17 15.23 -4.75
N ASP A 159 -5.15 14.94 -3.85
CA ASP A 159 -6.54 14.65 -4.22
C ASP A 159 -6.70 13.48 -5.21
N SER A 160 -5.81 12.48 -5.10
CA SER A 160 -5.78 11.34 -6.02
C SER A 160 -7.08 10.53 -5.98
N PHE A 161 -7.76 10.46 -4.86
CA PHE A 161 -9.04 9.77 -4.74
C PHE A 161 -10.08 10.33 -5.73
N ARG A 162 -10.34 11.64 -5.68
CA ARG A 162 -11.32 12.26 -6.59
C ARG A 162 -10.87 12.25 -8.05
N LYS A 163 -9.56 12.40 -8.29
CA LYS A 163 -8.99 12.28 -9.64
C LYS A 163 -9.24 10.90 -10.23
N HIS A 164 -8.99 9.83 -9.50
CA HIS A 164 -9.22 8.47 -9.98
C HIS A 164 -10.70 8.21 -10.28
N LEU A 165 -11.63 8.69 -9.43
CA LEU A 165 -13.06 8.58 -9.72
C LEU A 165 -13.45 9.30 -11.01
N ALA A 166 -12.90 10.48 -11.27
CA ALA A 166 -13.15 11.23 -12.51
C ALA A 166 -12.57 10.49 -13.72
N LEU A 167 -11.32 10.06 -13.66
CA LEU A 167 -10.64 9.32 -14.72
C LEU A 167 -11.36 8.02 -15.12
N ALA A 168 -11.89 7.28 -14.13
CA ALA A 168 -12.67 6.08 -14.39
C ALA A 168 -13.98 6.42 -15.13
N ARG A 169 -14.73 7.44 -14.67
CA ARG A 169 -15.97 7.87 -15.31
C ARG A 169 -15.75 8.40 -16.72
N ASP A 170 -14.68 9.14 -16.97
CA ASP A 170 -14.30 9.64 -18.31
C ASP A 170 -14.04 8.49 -19.30
N ARG A 171 -13.70 7.31 -18.79
CA ARG A 171 -13.54 6.06 -19.56
C ARG A 171 -14.83 5.21 -19.64
N GLY A 172 -15.93 5.70 -19.07
CA GLY A 172 -17.19 4.96 -19.00
C GLY A 172 -17.19 3.82 -17.99
N ILE A 173 -16.24 3.81 -17.05
CA ILE A 173 -16.16 2.84 -15.96
C ILE A 173 -16.88 3.43 -14.75
N ASP A 174 -17.81 2.67 -14.15
CA ASP A 174 -18.44 3.05 -12.89
C ASP A 174 -17.52 2.63 -11.72
N PRO A 175 -16.87 3.59 -11.02
CA PRO A 175 -15.89 3.24 -9.99
C PRO A 175 -16.57 2.68 -8.75
N GLN A 176 -16.12 1.54 -8.29
CA GLN A 176 -16.50 0.98 -7.00
C GLN A 176 -15.62 1.58 -5.91
N VAL A 177 -16.21 1.94 -4.77
CA VAL A 177 -15.47 2.53 -3.63
C VAL A 177 -15.76 1.69 -2.38
N THR A 178 -14.72 1.22 -1.74
CA THR A 178 -14.83 0.59 -0.43
C THR A 178 -13.90 1.26 0.57
N LYS A 179 -14.26 1.30 1.85
CA LYS A 179 -13.43 1.83 2.92
C LYS A 179 -12.98 0.67 3.79
N LEU A 180 -11.69 0.49 3.88
CA LEU A 180 -11.06 -0.60 4.63
C LEU A 180 -10.04 0.04 5.58
N PRO A 181 -10.17 -0.16 6.90
CA PRO A 181 -9.38 0.59 7.88
C PRO A 181 -7.89 0.30 7.79
N GLY A 182 -7.47 -0.95 7.52
CA GLY A 182 -6.07 -1.32 7.42
C GLY A 182 -5.40 -0.72 6.17
N ILE A 183 -6.05 -0.82 5.01
CA ILE A 183 -5.58 -0.20 3.76
C ILE A 183 -5.70 1.33 3.82
N GLY A 184 -6.71 1.85 4.51
CA GLY A 184 -6.96 3.29 4.61
C GLY A 184 -5.92 4.07 5.41
N LEU A 185 -5.11 3.41 6.24
CA LEU A 185 -4.12 4.04 7.11
C LEU A 185 -2.70 3.89 6.55
N ASP A 186 -2.24 4.89 5.82
CA ASP A 186 -0.83 5.04 5.44
C ASP A 186 -0.06 5.83 6.51
N ILE A 187 1.18 5.43 6.76
CA ILE A 187 2.00 5.97 7.86
C ILE A 187 2.99 6.99 7.33
N ASP A 188 2.66 8.28 7.42
CA ASP A 188 3.50 9.38 6.94
C ASP A 188 3.92 10.37 8.04
N THR A 189 3.12 10.51 9.10
CA THR A 189 3.29 11.51 10.15
C THR A 189 3.31 10.90 11.56
N PRO A 190 3.76 11.63 12.59
CA PRO A 190 3.63 11.18 13.98
C PRO A 190 2.20 10.86 14.41
N SER A 191 1.20 11.57 13.85
CA SER A 191 -0.22 11.30 14.11
C SER A 191 -0.64 9.94 13.59
N ASP A 192 -0.17 9.54 12.41
CA ASP A 192 -0.50 8.24 11.81
C ASP A 192 0.10 7.09 12.63
N ILE A 193 1.34 7.27 13.15
CA ILE A 193 1.92 6.31 14.09
C ILE A 193 1.07 6.19 15.36
N SER A 194 0.58 7.32 15.89
CA SER A 194 -0.30 7.29 17.06
C SER A 194 -1.61 6.56 16.77
N GLU A 195 -2.22 6.78 15.61
CA GLU A 195 -3.43 6.09 15.17
C GLU A 195 -3.19 4.59 15.00
N LEU A 196 -2.10 4.20 14.33
CA LEU A 196 -1.68 2.80 14.19
C LEU A 196 -1.59 2.11 15.56
N MET A 197 -0.91 2.73 16.54
CA MET A 197 -0.75 2.14 17.87
C MET A 197 -2.07 2.02 18.64
N VAL A 198 -3.05 2.88 18.36
CA VAL A 198 -4.42 2.79 18.92
C VAL A 198 -5.20 1.64 18.26
N GLU A 199 -5.18 1.53 16.93
CA GLU A 199 -5.91 0.49 16.20
C GLU A 199 -5.40 -0.92 16.56
N VAL A 200 -4.08 -1.09 16.65
CA VAL A 200 -3.49 -2.37 17.10
C VAL A 200 -3.89 -2.67 18.55
N GLY A 201 -3.91 -1.68 19.44
CA GLY A 201 -4.36 -1.85 20.83
C GLY A 201 -5.82 -2.30 20.93
N ARG A 202 -6.69 -1.83 20.06
CA ARG A 202 -8.10 -2.26 19.97
C ARG A 202 -8.24 -3.69 19.47
N SER A 203 -7.45 -4.06 18.46
CA SER A 203 -7.47 -5.40 17.88
C SER A 203 -6.97 -6.48 18.85
N ILE A 204 -5.98 -6.17 19.69
CA ILE A 204 -5.46 -7.08 20.71
C ILE A 204 -6.45 -7.25 21.88
N GLY A 205 -7.24 -6.22 22.21
CA GLY A 205 -8.26 -6.28 23.27
C GLY A 205 -9.53 -7.05 22.89
N GLY A 206 -9.79 -7.26 21.59
CA GLY A 206 -10.84 -8.12 21.05
C GLY A 206 -10.23 -9.48 20.67
N GLN A 207 -10.78 -10.58 21.22
CA GLN A 207 -10.34 -11.95 20.96
C GLN A 207 -10.27 -12.25 19.43
N GLY A 208 -9.15 -12.01 18.79
CA GLY A 208 -9.00 -12.38 17.39
C GLY A 208 -7.79 -11.72 16.71
N SER A 209 -6.84 -12.52 16.39
CA SER A 209 -5.62 -12.36 15.63
C SER A 209 -4.38 -11.99 16.43
N SER A 210 -3.52 -12.97 16.59
CA SER A 210 -2.14 -12.81 17.08
C SER A 210 -1.20 -12.35 15.94
N THR A 211 -1.69 -11.57 14.99
CA THR A 211 -0.83 -11.03 13.91
C THR A 211 0.18 -10.09 14.54
N VAL A 212 1.43 -10.49 14.53
CA VAL A 212 2.54 -9.66 15.01
C VAL A 212 3.08 -8.87 13.83
N TYR A 213 2.67 -7.61 13.73
CA TYR A 213 3.19 -6.71 12.71
C TYR A 213 4.66 -6.36 12.97
N SER A 214 5.50 -6.49 11.96
CA SER A 214 6.92 -6.08 11.98
C SER A 214 7.06 -4.60 12.31
N THR A 215 6.17 -3.77 11.78
CA THR A 215 6.06 -2.33 12.08
C THR A 215 5.83 -2.06 13.57
N VAL A 216 4.85 -2.73 14.17
CA VAL A 216 4.52 -2.54 15.60
C VAL A 216 5.67 -3.00 16.48
N ARG A 217 6.24 -4.16 16.21
CA ARG A 217 7.40 -4.68 16.95
C ARG A 217 8.58 -3.70 16.92
N PHE A 218 8.90 -3.14 15.74
CA PHE A 218 9.94 -2.15 15.61
C PHE A 218 9.64 -0.86 16.39
N LEU A 219 8.42 -0.35 16.32
CA LEU A 219 8.01 0.86 17.03
C LEU A 219 8.05 0.67 18.57
N GLU A 220 7.68 -0.51 19.06
CA GLU A 220 7.79 -0.84 20.49
C GLU A 220 9.25 -0.99 20.92
N GLU A 221 10.11 -1.61 20.10
CA GLU A 221 11.56 -1.74 20.36
C GLU A 221 12.23 -0.39 20.60
N ILE A 222 11.86 0.63 19.83
CA ILE A 222 12.45 1.97 19.96
C ILE A 222 11.75 2.88 20.98
N GLY A 223 10.75 2.37 21.71
CA GLY A 223 10.01 3.12 22.73
C GLY A 223 9.17 4.26 22.18
N ILE A 224 8.50 4.04 21.04
CA ILE A 224 7.78 5.08 20.29
C ILE A 224 6.75 5.84 21.12
N ARG A 225 6.07 5.19 22.08
CA ARG A 225 5.01 5.83 22.90
C ARG A 225 5.53 7.02 23.65
N GLN A 226 6.68 6.91 24.32
CA GLN A 226 7.30 8.01 25.06
C GLN A 226 7.70 9.15 24.10
N ARG A 227 8.25 8.82 22.94
CA ARG A 227 8.66 9.83 21.94
C ARG A 227 7.46 10.61 21.39
N LEU A 228 6.32 9.95 21.19
CA LEU A 228 5.09 10.62 20.77
C LEU A 228 4.56 11.56 21.84
N GLU A 229 4.57 11.16 23.12
CA GLU A 229 4.18 12.02 24.24
C GLU A 229 5.06 13.28 24.30
N ASP A 230 6.38 13.13 24.18
CA ASP A 230 7.34 14.23 24.18
C ASP A 230 7.15 15.15 22.96
N GLU A 231 6.91 14.59 21.76
CA GLU A 231 6.68 15.34 20.51
C GLU A 231 5.41 16.19 20.60
N PHE A 232 4.31 15.62 21.10
CA PHE A 232 3.05 16.35 21.24
C PHE A 232 3.07 17.37 22.38
N ALA A 233 3.79 17.11 23.47
CA ALA A 233 3.98 18.08 24.55
C ALA A 233 4.76 19.33 24.10
N ASN A 234 5.71 19.17 23.19
CA ASN A 234 6.54 20.27 22.66
C ASN A 234 5.82 21.15 21.60
N ARG A 235 4.65 20.74 21.12
CA ARG A 235 3.85 21.50 20.12
C ARG A 235 2.78 22.41 20.76
N VAL A 236 2.61 22.36 22.08
CA VAL A 236 1.70 23.20 22.88
C VAL A 236 2.46 24.41 23.45
#